data_a3abf1847bb68e0eed6a8ff74bbc590a
#
_entry.id   a3abf1847bb68e0eed6a8ff74bbc590a
#
_cell.length_a   1.000
_cell.length_b   1.000
_cell.length_c   1.000
_cell.angle_alpha   90.00
_cell.angle_beta   90.00
_cell.angle_gamma   90.00
#
_symmetry.space_group_name_H-M   'P 1'
#
loop_
_entity.id
_entity.type
_entity.pdbx_description
1 polymer ?
#
loop_
_entity_poly.entity_id
_entity_poly.type
_entity_poly.pdbx_seq_one_letter_code
_entity_poly.pdbx_strand_id
1 'polypeptide(L)'
;QAQTMPDIQALVAAPTFSLSASGEVRIAPDMATITTGVQTQAATAQEAMAQNRAQMNQVIAALRRQGIEERDIQTSGLNLNAVYDYPQNEQPRLRGYQASNQVTIRVRDLDNLGRSIDAVVAAGANQINGIAFGLSDPRAAEDQARRAAVQALQAKAQLYADATGL
;
A
#
# COMPACT_ATOMS: atom_id res chain seq x y z
N GLN A 1 56.71 0.25 -29.53
CA GLN A 1 56.30 -0.50 -28.33
C GLN A 1 54.99 -1.18 -28.64
N ALA A 2 54.99 -2.49 -28.82
CA ALA A 2 53.81 -3.30 -29.04
C ALA A 2 53.06 -3.42 -27.70
N GLN A 3 51.85 -2.92 -27.62
CA GLN A 3 50.94 -3.19 -26.51
C GLN A 3 50.44 -4.63 -26.65
N THR A 4 50.84 -5.49 -25.73
CA THR A 4 50.28 -6.84 -25.58
C THR A 4 48.83 -6.69 -25.13
N MET A 5 47.88 -6.99 -26.01
CA MET A 5 46.48 -7.14 -25.62
C MET A 5 46.34 -8.30 -24.62
N PRO A 6 45.63 -8.14 -23.53
CA PRO A 6 45.37 -9.25 -22.62
C PRO A 6 44.59 -10.33 -23.39
N ASP A 7 45.00 -11.57 -23.19
CA ASP A 7 44.42 -12.74 -23.86
C ASP A 7 42.98 -12.95 -23.37
N ILE A 8 42.00 -12.54 -24.19
CA ILE A 8 40.59 -12.68 -23.91
C ILE A 8 40.18 -14.14 -23.72
N GLN A 9 40.92 -15.08 -24.31
CA GLN A 9 40.65 -16.51 -24.12
C GLN A 9 41.00 -17.02 -22.71
N ALA A 10 41.93 -16.40 -22.02
CA ALA A 10 42.27 -16.75 -20.63
C ALA A 10 41.18 -16.30 -19.64
N LEU A 11 40.41 -15.24 -19.95
CA LEU A 11 39.30 -14.76 -19.15
C LEU A 11 38.02 -15.65 -19.25
N VAL A 12 37.88 -16.38 -20.37
CA VAL A 12 36.71 -17.27 -20.59
C VAL A 12 36.92 -18.66 -19.97
N ALA A 13 38.17 -19.02 -19.65
CA ALA A 13 38.53 -20.32 -19.09
C ALA A 13 38.57 -20.35 -17.55
N ALA A 14 38.33 -19.22 -16.87
CA ALA A 14 38.30 -19.18 -15.41
C ALA A 14 37.01 -19.83 -14.90
N PRO A 15 37.06 -20.76 -13.94
CA PRO A 15 35.85 -21.33 -13.34
C PRO A 15 35.06 -20.23 -12.66
N THR A 16 33.77 -20.17 -12.97
CA THR A 16 32.83 -19.16 -12.43
C THR A 16 31.69 -19.79 -11.67
N PHE A 17 31.24 -19.13 -10.61
CA PHE A 17 30.04 -19.49 -9.89
C PHE A 17 28.97 -18.42 -10.11
N SER A 18 27.73 -18.87 -10.28
CA SER A 18 26.55 -18.01 -10.21
C SER A 18 25.89 -18.27 -8.88
N LEU A 19 25.93 -17.31 -7.97
CA LEU A 19 25.39 -17.42 -6.62
C LEU A 19 24.38 -16.31 -6.39
N SER A 20 23.34 -16.63 -5.63
CA SER A 20 22.37 -15.65 -5.12
C SER A 20 22.23 -15.78 -3.61
N ALA A 21 21.91 -14.68 -2.96
CA ALA A 21 21.57 -14.63 -1.56
C ALA A 21 20.50 -13.56 -1.31
N SER A 22 19.75 -13.74 -0.26
CA SER A 22 18.75 -12.77 0.21
C SER A 22 19.14 -12.22 1.57
N GLY A 23 18.73 -11.00 1.85
CA GLY A 23 18.86 -10.36 3.14
C GLY A 23 17.50 -9.95 3.67
N GLU A 24 17.31 -10.07 4.96
CA GLU A 24 16.07 -9.71 5.65
C GLU A 24 16.40 -8.82 6.83
N VAL A 25 15.53 -7.85 7.09
CA VAL A 25 15.56 -7.04 8.29
C VAL A 25 14.14 -6.96 8.86
N ARG A 26 14.02 -7.03 10.20
CA ARG A 26 12.75 -6.91 10.91
C ARG A 26 12.72 -5.58 11.64
N ILE A 27 11.76 -4.74 11.27
CA ILE A 27 11.59 -3.40 11.83
C ILE A 27 10.13 -3.23 12.21
N ALA A 28 9.88 -2.63 13.40
CA ALA A 28 8.53 -2.28 13.79
C ALA A 28 7.96 -1.19 12.86
N PRO A 29 6.67 -1.27 12.48
CA PRO A 29 6.04 -0.24 11.67
C PRO A 29 5.95 1.08 12.44
N ASP A 30 6.04 2.19 11.73
CA ASP A 30 5.87 3.55 12.28
C ASP A 30 4.67 4.30 11.67
N MET A 31 3.94 3.65 10.77
CA MET A 31 2.83 4.24 10.05
C MET A 31 1.74 3.20 9.81
N ALA A 32 0.49 3.65 9.78
CA ALA A 32 -0.64 2.86 9.31
C ALA A 32 -1.31 3.54 8.11
N THR A 33 -1.80 2.73 7.18
CA THR A 33 -2.64 3.18 6.08
C THR A 33 -4.02 2.60 6.26
N ILE A 34 -5.03 3.48 6.37
CA ILE A 34 -6.44 3.10 6.48
C ILE A 34 -7.10 3.36 5.15
N THR A 35 -7.81 2.36 4.64
CA THR A 35 -8.70 2.52 3.50
C THR A 35 -10.14 2.41 3.99
N THR A 36 -10.87 3.49 3.85
CA THR A 36 -12.27 3.61 4.29
C THR A 36 -13.11 4.30 3.22
N GLY A 37 -14.40 4.34 3.39
CA GLY A 37 -15.27 4.96 2.41
C GLY A 37 -16.62 5.38 2.95
N VAL A 38 -17.32 6.12 2.10
CA VAL A 38 -18.70 6.57 2.31
C VAL A 38 -19.56 6.01 1.19
N GLN A 39 -20.62 5.34 1.57
CA GLN A 39 -21.65 4.86 0.66
C GLN A 39 -22.98 5.48 1.03
N THR A 40 -23.66 6.06 0.05
CA THR A 40 -24.96 6.68 0.19
C THR A 40 -25.94 6.11 -0.83
N GLN A 41 -27.21 6.08 -0.46
CA GLN A 41 -28.29 5.67 -1.36
C GLN A 41 -29.39 6.73 -1.36
N ALA A 42 -29.94 7.00 -2.53
CA ALA A 42 -31.05 7.92 -2.70
C ALA A 42 -31.92 7.50 -3.91
N ALA A 43 -33.10 8.10 -4.02
CA ALA A 43 -34.01 7.84 -5.12
C ALA A 43 -33.47 8.31 -6.46
N THR A 44 -32.67 9.37 -6.48
CA THR A 44 -32.04 9.91 -7.68
C THR A 44 -30.52 9.87 -7.60
N ALA A 45 -29.85 9.80 -8.74
CA ALA A 45 -28.39 9.84 -8.85
C ALA A 45 -27.81 11.13 -8.26
N GLN A 46 -28.46 12.25 -8.53
CA GLN A 46 -28.03 13.55 -8.05
C GLN A 46 -28.05 13.65 -6.53
N GLU A 47 -29.11 13.15 -5.90
CA GLU A 47 -29.23 13.11 -4.44
C GLU A 47 -28.21 12.18 -3.80
N ALA A 48 -28.02 10.97 -4.35
CA ALA A 48 -27.03 10.02 -3.86
C ALA A 48 -25.62 10.63 -3.87
N MET A 49 -25.27 11.31 -4.96
CA MET A 49 -23.96 11.97 -5.09
C MET A 49 -23.82 13.19 -4.17
N ALA A 50 -24.86 13.98 -4.01
CA ALA A 50 -24.84 15.15 -3.11
C ALA A 50 -24.66 14.74 -1.65
N GLN A 51 -25.39 13.72 -1.20
CA GLN A 51 -25.25 13.14 0.14
C GLN A 51 -23.85 12.54 0.35
N ASN A 52 -23.34 11.84 -0.64
CA ASN A 52 -22.00 11.24 -0.58
C ASN A 52 -20.91 12.31 -0.41
N ARG A 53 -21.00 13.38 -1.19
CA ARG A 53 -20.06 14.52 -1.10
C ARG A 53 -20.12 15.19 0.26
N ALA A 54 -21.31 15.41 0.79
CA ALA A 54 -21.49 16.03 2.10
C ALA A 54 -20.89 15.17 3.23
N GLN A 55 -21.14 13.86 3.22
CA GLN A 55 -20.57 12.94 4.20
C GLN A 55 -19.05 12.82 4.06
N MET A 56 -18.51 12.72 2.85
CA MET A 56 -17.06 12.67 2.64
C MET A 56 -16.37 13.93 3.15
N ASN A 57 -16.96 15.11 2.95
CA ASN A 57 -16.45 16.37 3.50
C ASN A 57 -16.40 16.35 5.03
N GLN A 58 -17.40 15.76 5.69
CA GLN A 58 -17.40 15.60 7.14
C GLN A 58 -16.31 14.63 7.61
N VAL A 59 -16.09 13.54 6.90
CA VAL A 59 -15.00 12.59 7.18
C VAL A 59 -13.64 13.28 7.08
N ILE A 60 -13.39 14.01 6.00
CA ILE A 60 -12.13 14.74 5.80
C ILE A 60 -11.94 15.81 6.89
N ALA A 61 -12.99 16.53 7.26
CA ALA A 61 -12.93 17.53 8.34
C ALA A 61 -12.60 16.86 9.69
N ALA A 62 -13.18 15.70 9.98
CA ALA A 62 -12.89 14.93 11.19
C ALA A 62 -11.41 14.48 11.25
N LEU A 63 -10.85 14.02 10.12
CA LEU A 63 -9.45 13.64 10.01
C LEU A 63 -8.51 14.82 10.28
N ARG A 64 -8.81 15.99 9.72
CA ARG A 64 -8.04 17.22 9.96
C ARG A 64 -8.07 17.62 11.44
N ARG A 65 -9.21 17.47 12.11
CA ARG A 65 -9.31 17.71 13.57
C ARG A 65 -8.46 16.75 14.39
N GLN A 66 -8.22 15.53 13.90
CA GLN A 66 -7.30 14.56 14.50
C GLN A 66 -5.82 14.83 14.19
N GLY A 67 -5.51 15.91 13.48
CA GLY A 67 -4.15 16.29 13.13
C GLY A 67 -3.58 15.59 11.92
N ILE A 68 -4.40 14.91 11.12
CA ILE A 68 -3.97 14.31 9.86
C ILE A 68 -3.88 15.39 8.79
N GLU A 69 -2.69 15.51 8.22
CA GLU A 69 -2.40 16.50 7.18
C GLU A 69 -3.07 16.14 5.85
N GLU A 70 -3.40 17.16 5.06
CA GLU A 70 -4.05 16.98 3.75
C GLU A 70 -3.25 16.08 2.80
N ARG A 71 -1.92 16.15 2.84
CA ARG A 71 -1.03 15.28 2.05
C ARG A 71 -1.18 13.78 2.36
N ASP A 72 -1.68 13.46 3.55
CA ASP A 72 -1.90 12.10 4.03
C ASP A 72 -3.33 11.60 3.82
N ILE A 73 -4.18 12.41 3.20
CA ILE A 73 -5.57 12.09 2.88
C ILE A 73 -5.74 12.09 1.36
N GLN A 74 -6.03 10.92 0.80
CA GLN A 74 -6.23 10.77 -0.64
C GLN A 74 -7.59 10.17 -0.93
N THR A 75 -8.45 10.92 -1.60
CA THR A 75 -9.71 10.40 -2.11
C THR A 75 -9.49 9.69 -3.45
N SER A 76 -10.12 8.56 -3.64
CA SER A 76 -10.02 7.77 -4.86
C SER A 76 -11.38 7.17 -5.23
N GLY A 77 -11.76 7.34 -6.48
CA GLY A 77 -12.84 6.59 -7.09
C GLY A 77 -14.25 6.88 -6.55
N LEU A 78 -14.89 7.91 -7.08
CA LEU A 78 -16.33 8.08 -6.93
C LEU A 78 -17.05 7.18 -7.95
N ASN A 79 -17.88 6.25 -7.43
CA ASN A 79 -18.70 5.36 -8.25
C ASN A 79 -20.17 5.64 -8.00
N LEU A 80 -20.95 5.57 -9.06
CA LEU A 80 -22.41 5.69 -9.02
C LEU A 80 -23.03 4.50 -9.75
N ASN A 81 -23.91 3.79 -9.08
CA ASN A 81 -24.58 2.63 -9.64
C ASN A 81 -26.10 2.71 -9.39
N ALA A 82 -26.87 2.26 -10.37
CA ALA A 82 -28.29 2.02 -10.17
C ALA A 82 -28.48 0.76 -9.33
N VAL A 83 -29.43 0.78 -8.41
CA VAL A 83 -29.81 -0.34 -7.55
C VAL A 83 -31.18 -0.83 -7.96
N TYR A 84 -31.31 -2.14 -8.23
CA TYR A 84 -32.54 -2.78 -8.65
C TYR A 84 -33.01 -3.79 -7.61
N ASP A 85 -34.34 -3.89 -7.47
CA ASP A 85 -34.99 -5.01 -6.79
C ASP A 85 -35.29 -6.12 -7.82
N TYR A 86 -35.07 -7.35 -7.41
CA TYR A 86 -35.31 -8.54 -8.24
C TYR A 86 -36.40 -9.43 -7.61
N PRO A 87 -37.70 -9.03 -7.71
CA PRO A 87 -38.78 -9.84 -7.19
C PRO A 87 -38.93 -11.15 -7.98
N GLN A 88 -39.36 -12.21 -7.30
CA GLN A 88 -39.60 -13.51 -7.95
C GLN A 88 -40.70 -13.36 -9.02
N ASN A 89 -40.44 -13.88 -10.21
CA ASN A 89 -41.35 -13.91 -11.37
C ASN A 89 -41.77 -12.53 -11.91
N GLU A 90 -41.05 -11.47 -11.58
CA GLU A 90 -41.27 -10.12 -12.13
C GLU A 90 -39.98 -9.57 -12.76
N GLN A 91 -40.13 -8.51 -13.56
CA GLN A 91 -38.97 -7.83 -14.12
C GLN A 91 -38.25 -7.03 -13.01
N PRO A 92 -36.92 -6.81 -13.13
CA PRO A 92 -36.18 -5.96 -12.21
C PRO A 92 -36.81 -4.56 -12.16
N ARG A 93 -36.90 -4.01 -10.94
CA ARG A 93 -37.41 -2.66 -10.69
C ARG A 93 -36.31 -1.77 -10.18
N LEU A 94 -36.18 -0.56 -10.72
CA LEU A 94 -35.25 0.42 -10.22
C LEU A 94 -35.65 0.83 -8.79
N ARG A 95 -34.78 0.59 -7.82
CA ARG A 95 -34.95 0.96 -6.41
C ARG A 95 -34.42 2.35 -6.11
N GLY A 96 -33.35 2.75 -6.78
CA GLY A 96 -32.66 4.01 -6.57
C GLY A 96 -31.22 3.96 -7.08
N TYR A 97 -30.39 4.80 -6.50
CA TYR A 97 -28.98 4.93 -6.86
C TYR A 97 -28.11 4.86 -5.62
N GLN A 98 -26.94 4.29 -5.79
CA GLN A 98 -25.91 4.17 -4.77
C GLN A 98 -24.67 4.90 -5.24
N ALA A 99 -24.19 5.84 -4.44
CA ALA A 99 -22.89 6.48 -4.64
C ALA A 99 -21.89 5.95 -3.59
N SER A 100 -20.69 5.63 -4.01
CA SER A 100 -19.61 5.24 -3.13
C SER A 100 -18.35 6.02 -3.44
N ASN A 101 -17.67 6.46 -2.40
CA ASN A 101 -16.40 7.17 -2.51
C ASN A 101 -15.43 6.59 -1.47
N GLN A 102 -14.18 6.45 -1.85
CA GLN A 102 -13.15 5.85 -1.02
C GLN A 102 -12.08 6.86 -0.67
N VAL A 103 -11.54 6.76 0.52
CA VAL A 103 -10.45 7.57 1.00
C VAL A 103 -9.37 6.68 1.61
N THR A 104 -8.12 6.96 1.27
CA THR A 104 -6.93 6.35 1.84
C THR A 104 -6.24 7.36 2.73
N ILE A 105 -5.95 6.96 3.96
CA ILE A 105 -5.44 7.82 5.03
C ILE A 105 -4.14 7.23 5.53
N ARG A 106 -3.09 8.04 5.60
CA ARG A 106 -1.83 7.68 6.25
C ARG A 106 -1.80 8.27 7.65
N VAL A 107 -1.74 7.39 8.66
CA VAL A 107 -1.63 7.77 10.06
C VAL A 107 -0.18 7.57 10.49
N ARG A 108 0.55 8.66 10.67
CA ARG A 108 1.98 8.65 11.04
C ARG A 108 2.20 8.52 12.53
N ASP A 109 1.22 8.89 13.33
CA ASP A 109 1.19 8.70 14.77
C ASP A 109 0.31 7.49 15.09
N LEU A 110 0.94 6.35 15.34
CA LEU A 110 0.23 5.09 15.63
C LEU A 110 -0.56 5.16 16.94
N ASP A 111 -0.15 6.00 17.90
CA ASP A 111 -0.90 6.20 19.15
C ASP A 111 -2.26 6.88 18.88
N ASN A 112 -2.36 7.63 17.80
CA ASN A 112 -3.59 8.31 17.37
C ASN A 112 -4.47 7.46 16.42
N LEU A 113 -4.04 6.25 16.06
CA LEU A 113 -4.74 5.41 15.07
C LEU A 113 -6.18 5.10 15.50
N GLY A 114 -6.39 4.63 16.72
CA GLY A 114 -7.72 4.29 17.24
C GLY A 114 -8.67 5.48 17.24
N ARG A 115 -8.20 6.64 17.69
CA ARG A 115 -9.00 7.88 17.69
C ARG A 115 -9.33 8.36 16.28
N SER A 116 -8.42 8.18 15.34
CA SER A 116 -8.66 8.52 13.93
C SER A 116 -9.73 7.63 13.30
N ILE A 117 -9.72 6.34 13.58
CA ILE A 117 -10.74 5.40 13.14
C ILE A 117 -12.10 5.76 13.74
N ASP A 118 -12.17 5.99 15.05
CA ASP A 118 -13.40 6.37 15.72
C ASP A 118 -13.97 7.68 15.16
N ALA A 119 -13.11 8.65 14.87
CA ALA A 119 -13.51 9.94 14.31
C ALA A 119 -14.12 9.81 12.91
N VAL A 120 -13.55 8.98 12.04
CA VAL A 120 -14.10 8.80 10.68
C VAL A 120 -15.41 8.03 10.69
N VAL A 121 -15.55 7.05 11.57
CA VAL A 121 -16.82 6.33 11.76
C VAL A 121 -17.90 7.26 12.29
N ALA A 122 -17.60 8.06 13.30
CA ALA A 122 -18.52 9.06 13.84
C ALA A 122 -18.94 10.13 12.81
N ALA A 123 -18.05 10.47 11.86
CA ALA A 123 -18.32 11.44 10.81
C ALA A 123 -19.13 10.88 9.64
N GLY A 124 -19.40 9.57 9.59
CA GLY A 124 -20.26 8.94 8.59
C GLY A 124 -19.57 7.97 7.63
N ALA A 125 -18.30 7.65 7.83
CA ALA A 125 -17.67 6.55 7.12
C ALA A 125 -18.37 5.23 7.50
N ASN A 126 -18.84 4.50 6.52
CA ASN A 126 -19.60 3.26 6.73
C ASN A 126 -18.99 2.06 6.00
N GLN A 127 -17.82 2.24 5.40
CA GLN A 127 -17.02 1.18 4.81
C GLN A 127 -15.59 1.29 5.35
N ILE A 128 -15.11 0.22 5.98
CA ILE A 128 -13.71 0.08 6.38
C ILE A 128 -13.17 -1.10 5.59
N ASN A 129 -12.30 -0.80 4.61
CA ASN A 129 -11.81 -1.79 3.66
C ASN A 129 -10.47 -2.40 4.07
N GLY A 130 -9.80 -1.84 5.05
CA GLY A 130 -8.59 -2.40 5.61
C GLY A 130 -7.69 -1.40 6.31
N ILE A 131 -6.79 -1.96 7.12
CA ILE A 131 -5.72 -1.25 7.80
C ILE A 131 -4.43 -2.01 7.51
N ALA A 132 -3.42 -1.32 6.98
CA ALA A 132 -2.11 -1.87 6.72
C ALA A 132 -1.06 -1.09 7.49
N PHE A 133 -0.11 -1.81 8.10
CA PHE A 133 1.02 -1.20 8.79
C PHE A 133 2.25 -1.21 7.90
N GLY A 134 3.10 -0.21 8.03
CA GLY A 134 4.30 -0.09 7.23
C GLY A 134 5.27 0.96 7.76
N LEU A 135 6.25 1.28 6.92
CA LEU A 135 7.24 2.31 7.20
C LEU A 135 6.96 3.55 6.37
N SER A 136 7.04 4.71 7.00
CA SER A 136 6.94 6.01 6.31
C SER A 136 8.11 6.24 5.35
N ASP A 137 9.30 5.77 5.72
CA ASP A 137 10.51 5.74 4.87
C ASP A 137 11.19 4.38 4.95
N PRO A 138 10.97 3.50 3.96
CA PRO A 138 11.54 2.16 3.96
C PRO A 138 13.01 2.10 3.53
N ARG A 139 13.59 3.20 3.01
CA ARG A 139 14.94 3.18 2.38
C ARG A 139 16.03 2.68 3.30
N ALA A 140 16.08 3.14 4.56
CA ALA A 140 17.09 2.71 5.52
C ALA A 140 16.99 1.20 5.82
N ALA A 141 15.77 0.68 5.94
CA ALA A 141 15.49 -0.74 6.16
C ALA A 141 15.90 -1.57 4.93
N GLU A 142 15.55 -1.12 3.74
CA GLU A 142 15.95 -1.76 2.48
C GLU A 142 17.47 -1.82 2.32
N ASP A 143 18.18 -0.75 2.68
CA ASP A 143 19.63 -0.72 2.62
C ASP A 143 20.28 -1.66 3.63
N GLN A 144 19.71 -1.81 4.83
CA GLN A 144 20.14 -2.83 5.78
C GLN A 144 19.93 -4.24 5.24
N ALA A 145 18.79 -4.51 4.63
CA ALA A 145 18.50 -5.81 4.00
C ALA A 145 19.47 -6.09 2.83
N ARG A 146 19.77 -5.08 2.01
CA ARG A 146 20.76 -5.21 0.92
C ARG A 146 22.15 -5.53 1.46
N ARG A 147 22.60 -4.86 2.53
CA ARG A 147 23.87 -5.16 3.18
C ARG A 147 23.92 -6.58 3.74
N ALA A 148 22.83 -7.02 4.37
CA ALA A 148 22.72 -8.40 4.86
C ALA A 148 22.78 -9.41 3.71
N ALA A 149 22.15 -9.14 2.57
CA ALA A 149 22.21 -9.96 1.37
C ALA A 149 23.64 -10.06 0.81
N VAL A 150 24.37 -8.94 0.75
CA VAL A 150 25.75 -8.92 0.30
C VAL A 150 26.66 -9.74 1.24
N GLN A 151 26.50 -9.60 2.55
CA GLN A 151 27.25 -10.39 3.53
C GLN A 151 26.97 -11.89 3.38
N ALA A 152 25.69 -12.27 3.21
CA ALA A 152 25.31 -13.65 2.98
C ALA A 152 25.87 -14.20 1.67
N LEU A 153 25.89 -13.37 0.61
CA LEU A 153 26.47 -13.74 -0.68
C LEU A 153 27.99 -13.97 -0.58
N GLN A 154 28.69 -13.08 0.11
CA GLN A 154 30.14 -13.21 0.35
C GLN A 154 30.48 -14.47 1.15
N ALA A 155 29.74 -14.73 2.24
CA ALA A 155 29.92 -15.95 3.03
C ALA A 155 29.67 -17.22 2.20
N LYS A 156 28.66 -17.20 1.36
CA LYS A 156 28.33 -18.31 0.45
C LYS A 156 29.41 -18.50 -0.60
N ALA A 157 29.89 -17.44 -1.19
CA ALA A 157 31.00 -17.49 -2.17
C ALA A 157 32.27 -18.08 -1.55
N GLN A 158 32.63 -17.64 -0.33
CA GLN A 158 33.77 -18.17 0.38
C GLN A 158 33.62 -19.66 0.68
N LEU A 159 32.45 -20.09 1.14
CA LEU A 159 32.15 -21.49 1.40
C LEU A 159 32.36 -22.37 0.15
N TYR A 160 31.85 -21.91 -0.99
CA TYR A 160 32.03 -22.66 -2.26
C TYR A 160 33.48 -22.65 -2.76
N ALA A 161 34.18 -21.54 -2.64
CA ALA A 161 35.59 -21.45 -2.99
C ALA A 161 36.44 -22.43 -2.14
N ASP A 162 36.22 -22.44 -0.82
CA ASP A 162 36.94 -23.33 0.09
C ASP A 162 36.63 -24.81 -0.19
N ALA A 163 35.36 -25.14 -0.46
CA ALA A 163 34.92 -26.51 -0.71
C ALA A 163 35.40 -27.08 -2.06
N THR A 164 35.63 -26.22 -3.03
CA THR A 164 36.10 -26.61 -4.39
C THR A 164 37.58 -26.43 -4.58
N GLY A 165 38.28 -25.82 -3.63
CA GLY A 165 39.72 -25.57 -3.72
C GLY A 165 40.11 -24.48 -4.72
N LEU A 166 39.20 -23.52 -4.96
CA LEU A 166 39.40 -22.38 -5.88
C LEU A 166 39.82 -21.13 -5.14
#